data_2ab9b45ef5ad43f1dbbc2d48babc1143
#
_entry.id   2ab9b45ef5ad43f1dbbc2d48babc1143
#
_cell.length_a   1.000
_cell.length_b   1.000
_cell.length_c   1.000
_cell.angle_alpha   90.00
_cell.angle_beta   90.00
_cell.angle_gamma   90.00
#
_symmetry.space_group_name_H-M   'P 1'
#
loop_
_entity.id
_entity.type
_entity.pdbx_description
1 polymer ?
#
loop_
_entity_poly.entity_id
_entity_poly.type
_entity_poly.pdbx_seq_one_letter_code
_entity_poly.pdbx_strand_id
1 'polypeptide(L)'
;DLMVDQRDVTMKGGTMRLGAYYAVLQPGTKVAEAYGETVVSERHRHRYEFNYNFHSRFEESGFLCSGTSPDKRLVEFIEMENHPYWVGTQAHPEFKSRPDRPHPLFRELIAASLVNREKRLARGANATVAQSA
;
A
#
# COMPACT_ATOMS: atom_id res chain seq x y z
N ASP A 1 12.70 -1.16 11.31
CA ASP A 1 13.05 -1.02 12.73
C ASP A 1 12.16 -1.88 13.61
N LEU A 2 12.53 -2.16 14.85
CA LEU A 2 11.66 -2.79 15.83
C LEU A 2 10.56 -1.82 16.27
N MET A 3 9.39 -2.34 16.55
CA MET A 3 8.32 -1.57 17.17
C MET A 3 8.80 -0.94 18.48
N VAL A 4 8.29 0.24 18.81
CA VAL A 4 8.72 0.99 20.01
C VAL A 4 8.55 0.16 21.28
N ASP A 5 7.45 -0.56 21.41
CA ASP A 5 7.14 -1.47 22.52
C ASP A 5 7.92 -2.79 22.49
N GLN A 6 8.70 -3.06 21.44
CA GLN A 6 9.55 -4.24 21.27
C GLN A 6 11.03 -4.00 21.60
N ARG A 7 11.45 -2.73 21.76
CA ARG A 7 12.87 -2.37 21.92
C ARG A 7 13.46 -2.88 23.23
N ASP A 8 12.65 -2.91 24.27
CA ASP A 8 13.07 -3.31 25.62
C ASP A 8 12.69 -4.76 25.98
N VAL A 9 12.16 -5.53 25.01
CA VAL A 9 11.71 -6.88 25.24
C VAL A 9 12.82 -7.89 24.98
N THR A 10 13.27 -8.56 26.03
CA THR A 10 14.27 -9.63 25.98
C THR A 10 13.71 -10.93 25.42
N MET A 11 12.43 -11.26 25.69
CA MET A 11 11.73 -12.42 25.14
C MET A 11 10.80 -11.98 23.99
N LYS A 12 11.16 -12.29 22.76
CA LYS A 12 10.46 -11.83 21.54
C LYS A 12 9.25 -12.70 21.14
N GLY A 13 8.91 -13.73 21.90
CA GLY A 13 7.73 -14.55 21.66
C GLY A 13 6.45 -13.84 22.11
N GLY A 14 5.41 -13.84 21.28
CA GLY A 14 4.11 -13.23 21.60
C GLY A 14 4.05 -11.70 21.62
N THR A 15 5.13 -11.02 21.24
CA THR A 15 5.24 -9.55 21.28
C THR A 15 5.18 -8.90 19.90
N MET A 16 4.76 -9.62 18.86
CA MET A 16 4.58 -9.07 17.53
C MET A 16 3.25 -8.32 17.42
N ARG A 17 3.17 -7.39 16.49
CA ARG A 17 1.91 -6.75 16.11
C ARG A 17 1.04 -7.79 15.40
N LEU A 18 -0.01 -8.23 16.08
CA LEU A 18 -0.87 -9.32 15.65
C LEU A 18 -2.34 -8.92 15.79
N GLY A 19 -3.14 -9.18 14.76
CA GLY A 19 -4.58 -8.89 14.78
C GLY A 19 -4.96 -7.64 14.01
N ALA A 20 -6.12 -7.05 14.35
CA ALA A 20 -6.70 -5.90 13.65
C ALA A 20 -6.18 -4.58 14.26
N TYR A 21 -5.71 -3.70 13.39
CA TYR A 21 -5.29 -2.34 13.74
C TYR A 21 -5.91 -1.34 12.77
N TYR A 22 -6.18 -0.15 13.29
CA TYR A 22 -6.71 0.94 12.49
C TYR A 22 -5.59 1.72 11.80
N ALA A 23 -5.89 2.16 10.58
CA ALA A 23 -5.09 3.11 9.84
C ALA A 23 -5.94 4.31 9.41
N VAL A 24 -5.36 5.50 9.46
CA VAL A 24 -5.93 6.72 8.92
C VAL A 24 -5.29 6.98 7.56
N LEU A 25 -6.10 7.03 6.52
CA LEU A 25 -5.67 7.21 5.14
C LEU A 25 -5.65 8.69 4.77
N GLN A 26 -4.64 9.10 4.01
CA GLN A 26 -4.54 10.45 3.50
C GLN A 26 -5.52 10.63 2.33
N PRO A 27 -6.45 11.60 2.39
CA PRO A 27 -7.36 11.90 1.28
C PRO A 27 -6.63 12.22 -0.03
N GLY A 28 -7.20 11.78 -1.16
CA GLY A 28 -6.62 12.01 -2.50
C GLY A 28 -5.49 11.04 -2.87
N THR A 29 -5.23 10.02 -2.05
CA THR A 29 -4.26 8.97 -2.33
C THR A 29 -4.94 7.77 -2.99
N LYS A 30 -4.18 6.97 -3.77
CA LYS A 30 -4.68 5.73 -4.39
C LYS A 30 -5.22 4.75 -3.36
N VAL A 31 -4.59 4.70 -2.19
CA VAL A 31 -5.05 3.85 -1.09
C VAL A 31 -6.40 4.33 -0.57
N ALA A 32 -6.58 5.63 -0.31
CA ALA A 32 -7.86 6.18 0.15
C ALA A 32 -8.97 5.99 -0.90
N GLU A 33 -8.66 6.17 -2.19
CA GLU A 33 -9.60 5.93 -3.29
C GLU A 33 -9.99 4.44 -3.39
N ALA A 34 -9.03 3.54 -3.25
CA ALA A 34 -9.27 2.09 -3.30
C ALA A 34 -10.25 1.63 -2.21
N TYR A 35 -10.08 2.12 -0.99
CA TYR A 35 -10.97 1.79 0.12
C TYR A 35 -12.30 2.56 0.09
N GLY A 36 -12.31 3.79 -0.42
CA GLY A 36 -13.46 4.70 -0.34
C GLY A 36 -13.74 5.23 1.07
N GLU A 37 -12.80 5.09 1.97
CA GLU A 37 -12.89 5.46 3.39
C GLU A 37 -11.58 6.11 3.84
N THR A 38 -11.64 6.93 4.89
CA THR A 38 -10.45 7.58 5.47
C THR A 38 -9.91 6.86 6.71
N VAL A 39 -10.68 5.96 7.30
CA VAL A 39 -10.24 5.13 8.42
C VAL A 39 -10.58 3.68 8.10
N VAL A 40 -9.57 2.84 8.11
CA VAL A 40 -9.72 1.42 7.80
C VAL A 40 -9.12 0.57 8.90
N SER A 41 -9.59 -0.66 9.03
CA SER A 41 -9.02 -1.63 9.96
C SER A 41 -8.44 -2.78 9.17
N GLU A 42 -7.16 -3.06 9.34
CA GLU A 42 -6.47 -4.15 8.66
C GLU A 42 -5.80 -5.12 9.62
N ARG A 43 -5.56 -6.34 9.15
CA ARG A 43 -4.91 -7.38 9.97
C ARG A 43 -3.40 -7.34 9.75
N HIS A 44 -2.68 -7.44 10.86
CA HIS A 44 -1.22 -7.41 10.91
C HIS A 44 -0.65 -8.70 11.49
N ARG A 45 0.59 -9.00 11.07
CA ARG A 45 1.36 -10.15 11.53
C ARG A 45 2.84 -9.87 11.37
N HIS A 46 3.35 -8.84 12.03
CA HIS A 46 4.76 -8.45 11.90
C HIS A 46 5.32 -7.92 13.21
N ARG A 47 6.65 -7.92 13.30
CA ARG A 47 7.42 -7.46 14.45
C ARG A 47 8.20 -6.19 14.15
N TYR A 48 8.51 -5.96 12.88
CA TYR A 48 9.30 -4.83 12.44
C TYR A 48 8.40 -3.78 11.82
N GLU A 49 8.70 -2.53 12.08
CA GLU A 49 8.00 -1.38 11.52
C GLU A 49 8.90 -0.60 10.58
N PHE A 50 8.26 0.17 9.70
CA PHE A 50 8.95 1.15 8.89
C PHE A 50 9.68 2.14 9.83
N ASN A 51 10.98 2.31 9.59
CA ASN A 51 11.76 3.25 10.39
C ASN A 51 11.46 4.68 9.97
N TYR A 52 10.77 5.42 10.83
CA TYR A 52 10.34 6.79 10.58
C TYR A 52 11.49 7.76 10.25
N ASN A 53 12.73 7.49 10.69
CA ASN A 53 13.90 8.29 10.34
C ASN A 53 14.20 8.32 8.83
N PHE A 54 13.63 7.41 8.05
CA PHE A 54 13.75 7.38 6.59
C PHE A 54 12.58 8.05 5.86
N HIS A 55 11.60 8.61 6.57
CA HIS A 55 10.40 9.19 5.98
C HIS A 55 10.72 10.24 4.91
N SER A 56 11.51 11.26 5.22
CA SER A 56 11.90 12.31 4.28
C SER A 56 12.60 11.77 3.03
N ARG A 57 13.48 10.76 3.20
CA ARG A 57 14.19 10.14 2.07
C ARG A 57 13.24 9.36 1.15
N PHE A 58 12.19 8.78 1.70
CA PHE A 58 11.13 8.13 0.91
C PHE A 58 10.34 9.16 0.11
N GLU A 59 9.93 10.26 0.73
CA GLU A 59 9.22 11.35 0.04
C GLU A 59 10.08 11.97 -1.08
N GLU A 60 11.35 12.26 -0.83
CA GLU A 60 12.30 12.73 -1.84
C GLU A 60 12.47 11.75 -3.01
N SER A 61 12.25 10.45 -2.78
CA SER A 61 12.29 9.40 -3.79
C SER A 61 10.95 9.19 -4.52
N GLY A 62 9.94 10.02 -4.27
CA GLY A 62 8.63 9.95 -4.91
C GLY A 62 7.66 8.95 -4.27
N PHE A 63 7.93 8.50 -3.05
CA PHE A 63 7.00 7.72 -2.26
C PHE A 63 6.22 8.63 -1.31
N LEU A 64 4.95 8.37 -1.18
CA LEU A 64 4.05 9.06 -0.27
C LEU A 64 3.63 8.10 0.85
N CYS A 65 3.68 8.55 2.11
CA CYS A 65 3.08 7.84 3.23
C CYS A 65 1.56 8.08 3.20
N SER A 66 0.83 7.21 2.52
CA SER A 66 -0.59 7.35 2.26
C SER A 66 -1.51 6.88 3.39
N GLY A 67 -0.96 6.26 4.43
CA GLY A 67 -1.69 5.87 5.62
C GLY A 67 -0.81 5.69 6.84
N THR A 68 -1.31 6.09 7.99
CA THR A 68 -0.60 6.03 9.27
C THR A 68 -1.48 5.43 10.36
N SER A 69 -0.86 4.99 11.46
CA SER A 69 -1.60 4.70 12.69
C SER A 69 -2.37 5.95 13.18
N PRO A 70 -3.45 5.80 13.98
CA PRO A 70 -4.25 6.94 14.44
C PRO A 70 -3.44 7.98 15.23
N ASP A 71 -2.39 7.57 15.93
CA ASP A 71 -1.45 8.43 16.64
C ASP A 71 -0.34 9.01 15.75
N LYS A 72 -0.37 8.70 14.43
CA LYS A 72 0.59 9.13 13.40
C LYS A 72 2.04 8.70 13.63
N ARG A 73 2.27 7.70 14.46
CA ARG A 73 3.62 7.22 14.80
C ARG A 73 4.14 6.13 13.87
N LEU A 74 3.23 5.37 13.26
CA LEU A 74 3.57 4.23 12.42
C LEU A 74 3.07 4.47 10.99
N VAL A 75 3.87 4.06 10.02
CA VAL A 75 3.48 4.07 8.60
C VAL A 75 2.78 2.75 8.29
N GLU A 76 1.54 2.81 7.84
CA GLU A 76 0.71 1.66 7.50
C GLU A 76 0.66 1.39 6.00
N PHE A 77 0.66 2.48 5.22
CA PHE A 77 0.61 2.42 3.77
C PHE A 77 1.58 3.42 3.16
N ILE A 78 2.22 3.00 2.08
CA ILE A 78 3.01 3.86 1.21
C ILE A 78 2.56 3.66 -0.23
N GLU A 79 2.67 4.69 -1.06
CA GLU A 79 2.40 4.59 -2.49
C GLU A 79 3.38 5.43 -3.31
N MET A 80 3.49 5.10 -4.58
CA MET A 80 4.26 5.90 -5.52
C MET A 80 3.30 6.78 -6.33
N GLU A 81 3.45 8.11 -6.20
CA GLU A 81 2.53 9.08 -6.78
C GLU A 81 2.45 8.97 -8.31
N ASN A 82 3.60 8.92 -8.96
CA ASN A 82 3.71 8.91 -10.42
C ASN A 82 3.65 7.50 -11.04
N HIS A 83 3.19 6.49 -10.32
CA HIS A 83 3.00 5.14 -10.83
C HIS A 83 1.51 4.83 -10.99
N PRO A 84 1.08 4.09 -12.04
CA PRO A 84 -0.32 3.74 -12.24
C PRO A 84 -0.98 3.10 -11.01
N TYR A 85 -0.31 2.15 -10.38
CA TYR A 85 -0.70 1.56 -9.11
C TYR A 85 0.49 0.87 -8.45
N TRP A 86 1.14 1.56 -7.53
CA TRP A 86 2.16 1.00 -6.66
C TRP A 86 1.80 1.35 -5.22
N VAL A 87 1.46 0.34 -4.45
CA VAL A 87 1.03 0.46 -3.05
C VAL A 87 1.77 -0.58 -2.22
N GLY A 88 2.34 -0.17 -1.12
CA GLY A 88 2.92 -1.03 -0.10
C GLY A 88 2.16 -0.90 1.22
N THR A 89 2.02 -1.99 1.95
CA THR A 89 1.37 -2.00 3.26
C THR A 89 2.09 -2.91 4.24
N GLN A 90 2.01 -2.58 5.52
CA GLN A 90 2.41 -3.43 6.64
C GLN A 90 1.36 -4.50 6.95
N ALA A 91 0.13 -4.27 6.50
CA ALA A 91 -0.98 -5.20 6.71
C ALA A 91 -0.95 -6.41 5.77
N HIS A 92 -1.78 -7.38 6.08
CA HIS A 92 -2.00 -8.61 5.32
C HIS A 92 -3.40 -8.64 4.70
N PRO A 93 -3.60 -7.97 3.53
CA PRO A 93 -4.91 -7.87 2.87
C PRO A 93 -5.50 -9.22 2.49
N GLU A 94 -4.68 -10.25 2.27
CA GLU A 94 -5.14 -11.61 1.97
C GLU A 94 -6.01 -12.20 3.07
N PHE A 95 -5.86 -11.79 4.32
CA PHE A 95 -6.70 -12.27 5.42
C PHE A 95 -8.15 -11.78 5.36
N LYS A 96 -8.41 -10.71 4.62
CA LYS A 96 -9.74 -10.12 4.45
C LYS A 96 -10.32 -10.29 3.06
N SER A 97 -9.51 -10.71 2.09
CA SER A 97 -9.95 -10.94 0.71
C SER A 97 -10.80 -12.22 0.60
N ARG A 98 -11.84 -12.17 -0.25
CA ARG A 98 -12.71 -13.30 -0.58
C ARG A 98 -12.95 -13.33 -2.09
N PRO A 99 -13.26 -14.50 -2.70
CA PRO A 99 -13.54 -14.59 -4.13
C PRO A 99 -14.70 -13.70 -4.59
N ASP A 100 -15.75 -13.59 -3.78
CA ASP A 100 -16.94 -12.79 -4.02
C ASP A 100 -16.81 -11.33 -3.55
N ARG A 101 -15.81 -11.04 -2.75
CA ARG A 101 -15.49 -9.70 -2.22
C ARG A 101 -13.99 -9.52 -2.12
N PRO A 102 -13.30 -9.28 -3.23
CA PRO A 102 -11.86 -9.10 -3.22
C PRO A 102 -11.46 -7.86 -2.41
N HIS A 103 -10.32 -7.96 -1.73
CA HIS A 103 -9.79 -6.83 -0.99
C HIS A 103 -9.55 -5.62 -1.91
N PRO A 104 -9.87 -4.38 -1.49
CA PRO A 104 -9.76 -3.18 -2.32
C PRO A 104 -8.41 -3.04 -3.02
N LEU A 105 -7.32 -3.26 -2.31
CA LEU A 105 -5.96 -3.15 -2.89
C LEU A 105 -5.73 -4.15 -4.04
N PHE A 106 -6.25 -5.36 -3.95
CA PHE A 106 -6.13 -6.35 -5.02
C PHE A 106 -7.02 -6.01 -6.21
N ARG A 107 -8.24 -5.55 -5.93
CA ARG A 107 -9.19 -5.10 -6.98
C ARG A 107 -8.57 -3.98 -7.81
N GLU A 108 -8.04 -2.95 -7.18
CA GLU A 108 -7.47 -1.79 -7.87
C GLU A 108 -6.16 -2.11 -8.60
N LEU A 109 -5.34 -3.04 -8.08
CA LEU A 109 -4.18 -3.55 -8.81
C LEU A 109 -4.59 -4.18 -10.14
N ILE A 110 -5.63 -5.01 -10.14
CA ILE A 110 -6.14 -5.64 -11.37
C ILE A 110 -6.74 -4.60 -12.31
N ALA A 111 -7.53 -3.66 -11.79
CA ALA A 111 -8.12 -2.57 -12.59
C ALA A 111 -7.03 -1.73 -13.28
N ALA A 112 -6.03 -1.29 -12.56
CA ALA A 112 -4.89 -0.54 -13.11
C ALA A 112 -4.09 -1.36 -14.14
N SER A 113 -3.94 -2.67 -13.91
CA SER A 113 -3.25 -3.57 -14.84
C SER A 113 -4.01 -3.73 -16.16
N LEU A 114 -5.33 -3.80 -16.11
CA LEU A 114 -6.18 -3.86 -17.32
C LEU A 114 -6.06 -2.57 -18.15
N VAL A 115 -6.15 -1.41 -17.50
CA VAL A 115 -5.97 -0.11 -18.16
C VAL A 115 -4.57 0.00 -18.80
N ASN A 116 -3.53 -0.45 -18.10
CA ASN A 116 -2.18 -0.43 -18.65
C ASN A 116 -2.02 -1.37 -19.87
N ARG A 117 -2.65 -2.55 -19.84
CA ARG A 117 -2.68 -3.47 -20.97
C ARG A 117 -3.30 -2.81 -22.20
N GLU A 118 -4.45 -2.16 -22.05
CA GLU A 118 -5.14 -1.47 -23.16
C GLU A 118 -4.27 -0.36 -23.77
N LYS A 119 -3.63 0.47 -22.91
CA LYS A 119 -2.70 1.50 -23.36
C LYS A 119 -1.51 0.93 -24.14
N ARG A 120 -0.97 -0.21 -23.72
CA ARG A 120 0.11 -0.89 -24.43
C ARG A 120 -0.31 -1.43 -25.78
N LEU A 121 -1.49 -2.04 -25.87
CA LEU A 121 -2.04 -2.55 -27.13
C LEU A 121 -2.30 -1.42 -28.12
N ALA A 122 -2.89 -0.31 -27.69
CA ALA A 122 -3.11 0.86 -28.53
C ALA A 122 -1.79 1.47 -29.07
N ARG A 123 -0.75 1.56 -28.23
CA ARG A 123 0.59 2.03 -28.67
C ARG A 123 1.23 1.08 -29.69
N GLY A 124 1.09 -0.23 -29.49
CA GLY A 124 1.61 -1.23 -30.44
C GLY A 124 0.91 -1.17 -31.80
N ALA A 125 -0.40 -1.01 -31.82
CA ALA A 125 -1.16 -0.84 -33.06
C ALA A 125 -0.73 0.43 -33.84
N ASN A 126 -0.56 1.55 -33.15
CA ASN A 126 -0.11 2.79 -33.78
C ASN A 126 1.32 2.71 -34.33
N ALA A 127 2.21 2.00 -33.65
CA ALA A 127 3.57 1.80 -34.10
C ALA A 127 3.63 0.96 -35.39
N THR A 128 2.77 -0.04 -35.54
CA THR A 128 2.67 -0.89 -36.73
C THR A 128 2.13 -0.10 -37.95
N VAL A 129 1.16 0.77 -37.74
CA VAL A 129 0.61 1.66 -38.79
C VAL A 129 1.66 2.66 -39.27
N ALA A 130 2.46 3.22 -38.38
CA ALA A 130 3.51 4.20 -38.72
C ALA A 130 4.71 3.57 -39.50
N GLN A 131 4.92 2.26 -39.43
CA GLN A 131 5.96 1.55 -40.17
C GLN A 131 5.50 1.06 -41.55
N SER A 132 4.20 1.13 -41.84
CA SER A 132 3.60 0.70 -43.09
C SER A 132 3.20 1.87 -44.03
N ALA A 133 3.52 3.10 -43.65
CA ALA A 133 3.31 4.35 -44.40
C ALA A 133 4.64 4.93 -44.85
#